data_1045d78fcc6b5c43d4bde107f0889b8a
#
_entry.id   1045d78fcc6b5c43d4bde107f0889b8a
#
_cell.length_a   1.000
_cell.length_b   1.000
_cell.length_c   1.000
_cell.angle_alpha   90.00
_cell.angle_beta   90.00
_cell.angle_gamma   90.00
#
_symmetry.space_group_name_H-M   'P 1'
#
loop_
_entity.id
_entity.type
_entity.pdbx_description
1 polymer ?
#
loop_
_entity_poly.entity_id
_entity_poly.type
_entity_poly.pdbx_seq_one_letter_code
_entity_poly.pdbx_strand_id
1 'polypeptide(L)'
;MRRWTKKRSKSLRSKFRSKFEERLAGGLTRRGIAYSYESCRHEYTVVRRYTPDFIFDNGVMVEAKGYFTSADRSKHLRVRECNPSLDIRFCFQNADNKLNKTSKTSYADWCEKHGFLWCERVIPDEWVS
;
A
#
# COMPACT_ATOMS: atom_id res chain seq x y z
N MET A 1 -27.52 -35.65 -2.29
CA MET A 1 -26.96 -35.81 -0.95
C MET A 1 -25.45 -35.67 -0.90
N ARG A 2 -24.73 -36.33 -1.76
CA ARG A 2 -23.27 -36.27 -1.79
C ARG A 2 -22.70 -34.86 -2.04
N ARG A 3 -23.32 -34.10 -2.93
CA ARG A 3 -22.93 -32.69 -3.21
C ARG A 3 -23.07 -31.81 -1.99
N TRP A 4 -24.10 -32.02 -1.23
CA TRP A 4 -24.41 -31.21 -0.07
C TRP A 4 -23.43 -31.46 1.06
N THR A 5 -23.05 -32.72 1.25
CA THR A 5 -22.05 -33.13 2.24
C THR A 5 -20.68 -32.54 1.93
N LYS A 6 -20.28 -32.50 0.65
CA LYS A 6 -19.02 -31.89 0.21
C LYS A 6 -18.99 -30.39 0.46
N LYS A 7 -20.10 -29.70 0.20
CA LYS A 7 -20.21 -28.26 0.48
C LYS A 7 -20.08 -27.95 1.97
N ARG A 8 -20.73 -28.72 2.79
CA ARG A 8 -20.64 -28.55 4.24
C ARG A 8 -19.23 -28.77 4.73
N SER A 9 -18.58 -29.80 4.26
CA SER A 9 -17.21 -30.12 4.60
C SER A 9 -16.25 -28.97 4.25
N LYS A 10 -16.41 -28.38 3.07
CA LYS A 10 -15.60 -27.20 2.66
C LYS A 10 -15.90 -25.98 3.52
N SER A 11 -17.16 -25.72 3.79
CA SER A 11 -17.59 -24.59 4.60
C SER A 11 -17.03 -24.68 6.03
N LEU A 12 -17.08 -25.86 6.64
CA LEU A 12 -16.56 -26.09 7.99
C LEU A 12 -15.05 -25.95 8.07
N ARG A 13 -14.34 -26.30 6.98
CA ARG A 13 -12.88 -26.21 6.94
C ARG A 13 -12.35 -24.83 6.64
N SER A 14 -13.16 -23.94 6.06
CA SER A 14 -12.73 -22.59 5.68
C SER A 14 -12.40 -21.68 6.86
N LYS A 15 -12.81 -22.07 8.09
CA LYS A 15 -12.54 -21.34 9.32
C LYS A 15 -11.04 -21.14 9.54
N PHE A 16 -10.23 -22.17 9.31
CA PHE A 16 -8.79 -22.11 9.53
C PHE A 16 -8.04 -21.84 8.23
N ARG A 17 -6.94 -21.09 8.31
CA ARG A 17 -6.15 -20.70 7.13
C ARG A 17 -5.28 -21.83 6.59
N SER A 18 -4.95 -22.82 7.43
CA SER A 18 -4.11 -23.92 7.02
C SER A 18 -4.56 -25.22 7.69
N LYS A 19 -4.14 -26.34 7.10
CA LYS A 19 -4.38 -27.66 7.69
C LYS A 19 -3.63 -27.84 8.99
N PHE A 20 -2.49 -27.19 9.14
CA PHE A 20 -1.72 -27.23 10.38
C PHE A 20 -2.51 -26.58 11.52
N GLU A 21 -3.07 -25.40 11.27
CA GLU A 21 -3.93 -24.71 12.24
C GLU A 21 -5.14 -25.58 12.61
N GLU A 22 -5.73 -26.20 11.62
CA GLU A 22 -6.88 -27.11 11.81
C GLU A 22 -6.51 -28.30 12.71
N ARG A 23 -5.34 -28.89 12.50
CA ARG A 23 -4.85 -29.98 13.34
C ARG A 23 -4.56 -29.54 14.77
N LEU A 24 -3.97 -28.35 14.93
CA LEU A 24 -3.72 -27.81 16.25
C LEU A 24 -5.03 -27.59 17.01
N ALA A 25 -6.01 -26.98 16.35
CA ALA A 25 -7.33 -26.73 16.92
C ALA A 25 -8.00 -28.03 17.33
N GLY A 26 -7.93 -29.04 16.46
CA GLY A 26 -8.46 -30.38 16.77
C GLY A 26 -7.78 -31.03 17.97
N GLY A 27 -6.47 -30.87 18.08
CA GLY A 27 -5.70 -31.35 19.22
C GLY A 27 -6.11 -30.68 20.54
N LEU A 28 -6.30 -29.37 20.49
CA LEU A 28 -6.76 -28.60 21.65
C LEU A 28 -8.15 -29.06 22.09
N THR A 29 -9.06 -29.24 21.14
CA THR A 29 -10.41 -29.71 21.41
C THR A 29 -10.41 -31.09 22.06
N ARG A 30 -9.60 -32.01 21.55
CA ARG A 30 -9.49 -33.35 22.11
C ARG A 30 -8.94 -33.35 23.54
N ARG A 31 -8.08 -32.39 23.85
CA ARG A 31 -7.51 -32.24 25.21
C ARG A 31 -8.43 -31.45 26.13
N GLY A 32 -9.60 -31.04 25.65
CA GLY A 32 -10.56 -30.26 26.44
C GLY A 32 -10.11 -28.84 26.73
N ILE A 33 -9.20 -28.31 25.94
CA ILE A 33 -8.69 -26.95 26.11
C ILE A 33 -9.54 -25.98 25.30
N ALA A 34 -10.14 -25.00 25.97
CA ALA A 34 -10.89 -23.93 25.30
C ALA A 34 -9.94 -22.95 24.65
N TYR A 35 -10.29 -22.47 23.47
CA TYR A 35 -9.54 -21.47 22.75
C TYR A 35 -10.47 -20.61 21.91
N SER A 36 -9.97 -19.45 21.46
CA SER A 36 -10.59 -18.69 20.40
C SER A 36 -9.61 -18.57 19.24
N TYR A 37 -10.15 -18.51 18.02
CA TYR A 37 -9.34 -18.45 16.82
C TYR A 37 -9.52 -17.11 16.14
N GLU A 38 -8.42 -16.33 16.01
CA GLU A 38 -8.40 -15.00 15.36
C GLU A 38 -9.52 -14.09 15.87
N SER A 39 -9.83 -14.17 17.18
CA SER A 39 -10.96 -13.49 17.77
C SER A 39 -10.70 -12.03 18.17
N CYS A 40 -9.45 -11.62 18.19
CA CYS A 40 -9.08 -10.26 18.58
C CYS A 40 -8.07 -9.66 17.60
N ARG A 41 -8.03 -8.34 17.58
CA ARG A 41 -7.09 -7.57 16.75
C ARG A 41 -6.39 -6.56 17.65
N HIS A 42 -5.11 -6.41 17.40
CA HIS A 42 -4.29 -5.43 18.12
C HIS A 42 -3.61 -4.52 17.11
N GLU A 43 -3.66 -3.24 17.35
CA GLU A 43 -2.94 -2.27 16.53
C GLU A 43 -1.48 -2.22 16.97
N TYR A 44 -0.59 -2.00 16.00
CA TYR A 44 0.80 -1.71 16.29
C TYR A 44 1.34 -0.72 15.28
N THR A 45 2.28 0.11 15.73
CA THR A 45 2.85 1.17 14.92
C THR A 45 4.15 0.71 14.30
N VAL A 46 4.30 1.00 12.99
CA VAL A 46 5.54 0.74 12.27
C VAL A 46 6.14 2.06 11.83
N VAL A 47 7.39 2.29 12.18
CA VAL A 47 8.14 3.47 11.73
C VAL A 47 8.93 3.09 10.50
N ARG A 48 8.72 3.82 9.40
CA ARG A 48 9.46 3.68 8.15
C ARG A 48 10.17 4.97 7.84
N ARG A 49 11.23 4.88 7.04
CA ARG A 49 12.01 6.05 6.63
C ARG A 49 11.79 6.34 5.18
N TYR A 50 11.76 7.63 4.86
CA TYR A 50 11.64 8.11 3.49
C TYR A 50 12.94 8.78 3.09
N THR A 51 13.48 8.37 1.94
CA THR A 51 14.67 8.99 1.36
C THR A 51 14.29 9.47 -0.05
N PRO A 52 14.34 10.79 -0.32
CA PRO A 52 14.04 11.29 -1.67
C PRO A 52 15.13 10.88 -2.66
N ASP A 53 14.75 10.79 -3.94
CA ASP A 53 15.73 10.52 -5.01
C ASP A 53 16.72 11.67 -5.16
N PHE A 54 16.20 12.90 -5.17
CA PHE A 54 17.02 14.09 -5.28
C PHE A 54 16.60 15.13 -4.25
N ILE A 55 17.57 15.80 -3.67
CA ILE A 55 17.34 16.97 -2.82
C ILE A 55 18.25 18.09 -3.30
N PHE A 56 17.68 19.26 -3.51
CA PHE A 56 18.43 20.43 -3.97
C PHE A 56 18.73 21.40 -2.83
N ASP A 57 19.68 22.30 -3.06
CA ASP A 57 20.13 23.22 -2.02
C ASP A 57 19.02 24.13 -1.49
N ASN A 58 18.01 24.41 -2.32
CA ASN A 58 16.83 25.18 -1.89
C ASN A 58 15.81 24.39 -1.08
N GLY A 59 16.08 23.10 -0.81
CA GLY A 59 15.21 22.23 -0.03
C GLY A 59 14.15 21.49 -0.84
N VAL A 60 14.04 21.74 -2.14
CA VAL A 60 13.12 20.99 -2.99
C VAL A 60 13.60 19.55 -3.14
N MET A 61 12.68 18.61 -2.95
CA MET A 61 12.91 17.18 -3.12
C MET A 61 12.15 16.70 -4.35
N VAL A 62 12.81 15.91 -5.20
CA VAL A 62 12.20 15.40 -6.42
C VAL A 62 12.28 13.88 -6.44
N GLU A 63 11.13 13.26 -6.69
CA GLU A 63 11.00 11.83 -6.92
C GLU A 63 10.92 11.57 -8.43
N ALA A 64 11.80 10.72 -8.92
CA ALA A 64 11.77 10.29 -10.32
C ALA A 64 10.95 9.01 -10.43
N LYS A 65 9.90 9.02 -11.26
CA LYS A 65 8.98 7.90 -11.39
C LYS A 65 8.75 7.50 -12.85
N GLY A 66 9.14 6.26 -13.19
CA GLY A 66 8.69 5.61 -14.42
C GLY A 66 7.30 5.01 -14.19
N TYR A 67 7.16 4.22 -13.14
CA TYR A 67 5.88 3.69 -12.66
C TYR A 67 5.52 4.34 -11.34
N PHE A 68 4.26 4.69 -11.20
CA PHE A 68 3.74 5.32 -9.99
C PHE A 68 2.64 4.43 -9.41
N THR A 69 3.05 3.44 -8.64
CA THR A 69 2.17 2.39 -8.13
C THR A 69 1.25 2.92 -7.03
N SER A 70 0.21 2.15 -6.71
CA SER A 70 -0.68 2.50 -5.59
C SER A 70 0.07 2.54 -4.26
N ALA A 71 1.07 1.66 -4.09
CA ALA A 71 1.92 1.66 -2.90
C ALA A 71 2.74 2.95 -2.80
N ASP A 72 3.32 3.41 -3.93
CA ASP A 72 4.02 4.69 -4.00
C ASP A 72 3.11 5.85 -3.63
N ARG A 73 1.92 5.89 -4.20
CA ARG A 73 0.96 6.96 -3.97
C ARG A 73 0.56 7.05 -2.50
N SER A 74 0.23 5.90 -1.89
CA SER A 74 -0.10 5.84 -0.47
C SER A 74 1.06 6.27 0.41
N LYS A 75 2.28 5.82 0.09
CA LYS A 75 3.49 6.20 0.80
C LYS A 75 3.69 7.72 0.81
N HIS A 76 3.58 8.36 -0.36
CA HIS A 76 3.83 9.80 -0.45
C HIS A 76 2.77 10.62 0.26
N LEU A 77 1.52 10.19 0.27
CA LEU A 77 0.49 10.83 1.06
C LEU A 77 0.80 10.76 2.56
N ARG A 78 1.27 9.61 3.03
CA ARG A 78 1.65 9.42 4.44
C ARG A 78 2.89 10.22 4.81
N VAL A 79 3.89 10.23 3.94
CA VAL A 79 5.12 11.00 4.17
C VAL A 79 4.77 12.49 4.32
N ARG A 80 3.94 13.01 3.44
CA ARG A 80 3.50 14.42 3.51
C ARG A 80 2.70 14.70 4.77
N GLU A 81 1.83 13.79 5.16
CA GLU A 81 1.02 13.94 6.37
C GLU A 81 1.91 14.01 7.62
N CYS A 82 2.92 13.15 7.68
CA CYS A 82 3.88 13.13 8.80
C CYS A 82 4.90 14.26 8.75
N ASN A 83 5.17 14.82 7.56
CA ASN A 83 6.21 15.82 7.33
C ASN A 83 5.65 16.96 6.45
N PRO A 84 4.69 17.74 6.93
CA PRO A 84 4.00 18.72 6.09
C PRO A 84 4.87 19.86 5.57
N SER A 85 6.05 20.06 6.16
CA SER A 85 6.99 21.11 5.73
C SER A 85 7.89 20.69 4.57
N LEU A 86 7.91 19.40 4.20
CA LEU A 86 8.73 18.94 3.08
C LEU A 86 8.10 19.33 1.75
N ASP A 87 8.94 19.79 0.83
CA ASP A 87 8.54 20.16 -0.53
C ASP A 87 8.91 19.01 -1.47
N ILE A 88 8.00 18.05 -1.60
CA ILE A 88 8.19 16.86 -2.42
C ILE A 88 7.46 17.06 -3.75
N ARG A 89 8.18 16.91 -4.85
CA ARG A 89 7.69 17.06 -6.21
C ARG A 89 8.02 15.82 -7.03
N PHE A 90 7.30 15.60 -8.10
CA PHE A 90 7.47 14.41 -8.94
C PHE A 90 7.98 14.77 -10.33
N CYS A 91 8.90 13.97 -10.84
CA CYS A 91 9.32 14.01 -12.23
C CYS A 91 8.97 12.66 -12.86
N PHE A 92 8.00 12.65 -13.75
CA PHE A 92 7.53 11.43 -14.40
C PHE A 92 8.21 11.23 -15.75
N GLN A 93 8.48 9.98 -16.10
CA GLN A 93 8.91 9.65 -17.45
C GLN A 93 7.76 9.88 -18.43
N ASN A 94 6.54 9.51 -18.05
CA ASN A 94 5.33 9.74 -18.83
C ASN A 94 4.17 10.08 -17.89
N ALA A 95 3.90 11.38 -17.75
CA ALA A 95 2.89 11.90 -16.84
C ALA A 95 1.45 11.55 -17.25
N ASP A 96 1.24 11.20 -18.53
CA ASP A 96 -0.09 10.81 -19.03
C ASP A 96 -0.47 9.37 -18.73
N ASN A 97 0.45 8.57 -18.21
CA ASN A 97 0.14 7.19 -17.80
C ASN A 97 -1.01 7.19 -16.80
N LYS A 98 -1.94 6.28 -16.99
CA LYS A 98 -3.07 6.10 -16.08
C LYS A 98 -2.66 5.30 -14.84
N LEU A 99 -3.37 5.52 -13.74
CA LEU A 99 -3.05 4.87 -12.48
C LEU A 99 -3.16 3.35 -12.56
N ASN A 100 -4.09 2.85 -13.36
CA ASN A 100 -4.26 1.43 -13.62
C ASN A 100 -5.04 1.25 -14.94
N LYS A 101 -5.30 0.00 -15.33
CA LYS A 101 -5.94 -0.32 -16.60
C LYS A 101 -7.35 0.26 -16.78
N THR A 102 -8.07 0.45 -15.68
CA THR A 102 -9.47 0.90 -15.72
C THR A 102 -9.62 2.37 -15.33
N SER A 103 -8.58 2.99 -14.78
CA SER A 103 -8.63 4.37 -14.32
C SER A 103 -8.53 5.35 -15.48
N LYS A 104 -9.28 6.44 -15.39
CA LYS A 104 -9.17 7.58 -16.30
C LYS A 104 -8.22 8.65 -15.75
N THR A 105 -7.75 8.49 -14.53
CA THR A 105 -6.86 9.42 -13.84
C THR A 105 -5.42 9.14 -14.23
N SER A 106 -4.72 10.15 -14.74
CA SER A 106 -3.29 10.05 -15.03
C SER A 106 -2.44 10.33 -13.80
N TYR A 107 -1.14 10.08 -13.91
CA TYR A 107 -0.18 10.45 -12.88
C TYR A 107 -0.22 11.95 -12.60
N ALA A 108 -0.27 12.76 -13.66
CA ALA A 108 -0.39 14.21 -13.53
C ALA A 108 -1.69 14.59 -12.83
N ASP A 109 -2.81 14.00 -13.21
CA ASP A 109 -4.11 14.27 -12.59
C ASP A 109 -4.09 13.95 -11.09
N TRP A 110 -3.45 12.87 -10.71
CA TRP A 110 -3.30 12.50 -9.31
C TRP A 110 -2.53 13.55 -8.53
N CYS A 111 -1.42 14.04 -9.09
CA CYS A 111 -0.63 15.11 -8.47
C CYS A 111 -1.44 16.38 -8.32
N GLU A 112 -2.18 16.78 -9.36
CA GLU A 112 -3.06 17.96 -9.33
C GLU A 112 -4.10 17.84 -8.23
N LYS A 113 -4.74 16.67 -8.15
CA LYS A 113 -5.76 16.40 -7.14
C LYS A 113 -5.22 16.51 -5.71
N HIS A 114 -4.00 16.02 -5.49
CA HIS A 114 -3.40 15.97 -4.16
C HIS A 114 -2.45 17.14 -3.85
N GLY A 115 -2.31 18.07 -4.77
CA GLY A 115 -1.51 19.28 -4.55
C GLY A 115 -0.01 19.07 -4.62
N PHE A 116 0.46 18.06 -5.35
CA PHE A 116 1.88 17.87 -5.63
C PHE A 116 2.25 18.54 -6.96
N LEU A 117 3.36 19.26 -6.98
CA LEU A 117 3.93 19.75 -8.22
C LEU A 117 4.59 18.61 -8.98
N TRP A 118 4.53 18.65 -10.28
CA TRP A 118 5.08 17.61 -11.12
C TRP A 118 5.68 18.21 -12.39
N CYS A 119 6.59 17.47 -13.01
CA CYS A 119 7.15 17.75 -14.31
C CYS A 119 7.31 16.44 -15.08
N GLU A 120 7.66 16.55 -16.34
CA GLU A 120 7.86 15.39 -17.21
C GLU A 120 9.26 15.42 -17.79
N ARG A 121 9.99 14.35 -17.61
CA ARG A 121 11.32 14.06 -18.16
C ARG A 121 12.45 14.98 -17.73
N VAL A 122 12.24 16.27 -17.64
CA VAL A 122 13.28 17.23 -17.31
C VAL A 122 12.81 18.08 -16.14
N ILE A 123 13.67 18.19 -15.14
CA ILE A 123 13.39 19.02 -13.96
C ILE A 123 13.57 20.49 -14.37
N PRO A 124 12.53 21.34 -14.17
CA PRO A 124 12.61 22.76 -14.54
C PRO A 124 13.70 23.49 -13.75
N ASP A 125 14.32 24.46 -14.40
CA ASP A 125 15.38 25.27 -13.77
C ASP A 125 14.88 25.99 -12.52
N GLU A 126 13.64 26.46 -12.52
CA GLU A 126 13.04 27.16 -11.38
C GLU A 126 12.89 26.27 -10.14
N TRP A 127 12.95 24.94 -10.29
CA TRP A 127 12.88 24.02 -9.14
C TRP A 127 14.22 23.91 -8.43
N VAL A 128 15.30 24.19 -9.10
CA VAL A 128 16.66 23.95 -8.59
C VAL A 128 17.44 25.23 -8.31
N SER A 129 16.85 26.38 -8.60
CA SER A 129 17.50 27.69 -8.40
C SER A 129 17.31 28.29 -7.01
#